data_e64b9e1e0cfff7a3cde6cf50caa2febc
#
_entry.id   e64b9e1e0cfff7a3cde6cf50caa2febc
#
_cell.length_a   1.000
_cell.length_b   1.000
_cell.length_c   1.000
_cell.angle_alpha   90.00
_cell.angle_beta   90.00
_cell.angle_gamma   90.00
#
_symmetry.space_group_name_H-M   'P 1'
#
loop_
_entity.id
_entity.type
_entity.pdbx_description
1 polymer ?
#
loop_
_entity_poly.entity_id
_entity_poly.type
_entity_poly.pdbx_seq_one_letter_code
_entity_poly.pdbx_strand_id
1 'polypeptide(L)'
;LIALTAPSTDEALLREIVSAVREHKGLRRKSPIGLLLPLFGLKSKQIVAAKGEDAAIIRCGDRLLAFAADGIRHELIKIDPRWAGYCSILVNVNDILSMNARPIAAVNVMSVNNDNILRALTKGMLDACEKFNVPMVGGHLHPDAEIESISVAMVGEVCGNRPLLSSSAEPGDQVIVICDCHGHFTPGIPYSWDCTSMKSRKKIDNDMTALLDALPFLTAGKDISNSGMLGTLAMLLEASGVGAAVDIDKIPVPEDINLIQWLTAYQGFGFVGAVKKENVNRVFEALERSDLSVSVIGKITAEKRFKIALGKAQRLLFDFSKEKITGLF
;
A
#
# COMPACT_ATOMS: atom_id res chain seq x y z
N LEU A 1 -26.91 16.27 -37.12
CA LEU A 1 -25.57 16.71 -36.63
C LEU A 1 -25.68 16.88 -35.13
N ILE A 2 -25.24 15.87 -34.38
CA ILE A 2 -25.05 15.96 -32.92
C ILE A 2 -23.78 16.77 -32.74
N ALA A 3 -23.90 18.01 -32.27
CA ALA A 3 -22.75 18.82 -31.89
C ALA A 3 -21.99 18.06 -30.77
N LEU A 4 -20.80 17.57 -31.06
CA LEU A 4 -19.85 17.10 -30.06
C LEU A 4 -19.43 18.32 -29.23
N THR A 5 -20.08 18.54 -28.07
CA THR A 5 -19.63 19.52 -27.10
C THR A 5 -18.24 19.11 -26.64
N ALA A 6 -17.31 20.06 -26.55
CA ALA A 6 -15.98 19.81 -25.97
C ALA A 6 -16.16 19.19 -24.58
N PRO A 7 -15.35 18.19 -24.22
CA PRO A 7 -15.42 17.58 -22.90
C PRO A 7 -15.22 18.64 -21.81
N SER A 8 -15.98 18.54 -20.70
CA SER A 8 -15.74 19.40 -19.54
C SER A 8 -14.31 19.19 -19.00
N THR A 9 -13.80 20.18 -18.27
CA THR A 9 -12.47 20.07 -17.62
C THR A 9 -12.35 18.80 -16.77
N ASP A 10 -13.41 18.44 -16.02
CA ASP A 10 -13.49 17.25 -15.18
C ASP A 10 -13.44 15.97 -16.02
N GLU A 11 -14.13 15.95 -17.15
CA GLU A 11 -14.15 14.81 -18.09
C GLU A 11 -12.77 14.56 -18.71
N ALA A 12 -12.04 15.64 -19.06
CA ALA A 12 -10.67 15.53 -19.58
C ALA A 12 -9.72 15.00 -18.50
N LEU A 13 -9.78 15.56 -17.29
CA LEU A 13 -8.93 15.13 -16.17
C LEU A 13 -9.23 13.67 -15.75
N LEU A 14 -10.50 13.24 -15.74
CA LEU A 14 -10.83 11.84 -15.48
C LEU A 14 -10.26 10.89 -16.54
N ARG A 15 -10.19 11.29 -17.82
CA ARG A 15 -9.52 10.49 -18.85
C ARG A 15 -8.03 10.32 -18.56
N GLU A 16 -7.37 11.40 -18.16
CA GLU A 16 -5.95 11.38 -17.80
C GLU A 16 -5.71 10.48 -16.57
N ILE A 17 -6.54 10.58 -15.53
CA ILE A 17 -6.46 9.73 -14.34
C ILE A 17 -6.64 8.25 -14.73
N VAL A 18 -7.65 7.91 -15.53
CA VAL A 18 -7.88 6.53 -16.00
C VAL A 18 -6.65 6.01 -16.76
N SER A 19 -6.10 6.80 -17.69
CA SER A 19 -4.89 6.42 -18.43
C SER A 19 -3.69 6.23 -17.50
N ALA A 20 -3.43 7.19 -16.61
CA ALA A 20 -2.29 7.14 -15.69
C ALA A 20 -2.33 5.89 -14.79
N VAL A 21 -3.50 5.53 -14.26
CA VAL A 21 -3.66 4.35 -13.39
C VAL A 21 -3.56 3.05 -14.20
N ARG A 22 -4.28 2.93 -15.32
CA ARG A 22 -4.30 1.71 -16.13
C ARG A 22 -2.95 1.40 -16.77
N GLU A 23 -2.21 2.43 -17.19
CA GLU A 23 -0.91 2.30 -17.82
C GLU A 23 0.25 2.28 -16.84
N HIS A 24 -0.03 2.43 -15.54
CA HIS A 24 0.99 2.44 -14.51
C HIS A 24 1.81 1.15 -14.52
N LYS A 25 3.13 1.27 -14.70
CA LYS A 25 4.04 0.11 -14.78
C LYS A 25 3.97 -0.77 -13.52
N GLY A 26 3.78 -0.17 -12.35
CA GLY A 26 3.62 -0.87 -11.08
C GLY A 26 2.40 -1.79 -11.04
N LEU A 27 1.30 -1.41 -11.70
CA LEU A 27 0.10 -2.21 -11.80
C LEU A 27 0.25 -3.34 -12.82
N ARG A 28 0.71 -3.00 -14.04
CA ARG A 28 0.89 -3.98 -15.13
C ARG A 28 1.83 -5.13 -14.76
N ARG A 29 2.88 -4.86 -13.97
CA ARG A 29 3.83 -5.89 -13.52
C ARG A 29 3.27 -6.86 -12.47
N LYS A 30 2.05 -6.65 -11.95
CA LYS A 30 1.40 -7.57 -11.00
C LYS A 30 0.80 -8.80 -11.69
N SER A 31 0.47 -8.73 -12.98
CA SER A 31 -0.14 -9.83 -13.74
C SER A 31 0.61 -11.17 -13.66
N PRO A 32 1.98 -11.23 -13.71
CA PRO A 32 2.69 -12.51 -13.57
C PRO A 32 2.52 -13.23 -12.24
N ILE A 33 2.05 -12.56 -11.18
CA ILE A 33 1.82 -13.18 -9.86
C ILE A 33 0.85 -14.35 -9.98
N GLY A 34 -0.19 -14.20 -10.82
CA GLY A 34 -1.16 -15.25 -11.09
C GLY A 34 -0.57 -16.53 -11.72
N LEU A 35 0.60 -16.43 -12.37
CA LEU A 35 1.31 -17.59 -12.94
C LEU A 35 2.17 -18.30 -11.89
N LEU A 36 2.73 -17.57 -10.94
CA LEU A 36 3.72 -18.10 -9.98
C LEU A 36 3.05 -18.77 -8.77
N LEU A 37 2.10 -18.09 -8.14
CA LEU A 37 1.49 -18.57 -6.88
C LEU A 37 0.86 -19.97 -6.98
N PRO A 38 0.16 -20.35 -8.05
CA PRO A 38 -0.38 -21.72 -8.19
C PRO A 38 0.67 -22.80 -8.18
N LEU A 39 1.92 -22.49 -8.55
CA LEU A 39 3.02 -23.46 -8.61
C LEU A 39 3.54 -23.86 -7.23
N PHE A 40 3.37 -23.00 -6.22
CA PHE A 40 3.93 -23.23 -4.88
C PHE A 40 3.10 -24.18 -4.00
N GLY A 41 1.89 -24.59 -4.42
CA GLY A 41 1.10 -25.62 -3.75
C GLY A 41 0.92 -25.38 -2.24
N LEU A 42 0.38 -24.22 -1.86
CA LEU A 42 0.21 -23.78 -0.47
C LEU A 42 -0.69 -24.72 0.35
N LYS A 43 -0.17 -25.86 0.79
CA LYS A 43 -0.90 -26.86 1.58
C LYS A 43 -0.26 -27.03 2.95
N SER A 44 -0.58 -26.13 3.88
CA SER A 44 -0.23 -26.29 5.29
C SER A 44 -1.39 -25.84 6.17
N LYS A 45 -1.68 -26.57 7.23
CA LYS A 45 -2.69 -26.18 8.24
C LYS A 45 -2.29 -24.92 9.02
N GLN A 46 -1.03 -24.52 8.94
CA GLN A 46 -0.52 -23.31 9.57
C GLN A 46 -0.79 -22.05 8.75
N ILE A 47 -1.01 -22.16 7.44
CA ILE A 47 -1.30 -21.01 6.58
C ILE A 47 -2.77 -20.64 6.76
N VAL A 48 -3.01 -19.42 7.28
CA VAL A 48 -4.35 -18.87 7.50
C VAL A 48 -4.78 -18.02 6.31
N ALA A 49 -3.89 -17.17 5.82
CA ALA A 49 -4.09 -16.36 4.61
C ALA A 49 -2.73 -16.10 3.94
N ALA A 50 -2.71 -16.00 2.61
CA ALA A 50 -1.48 -15.71 1.86
C ALA A 50 -1.77 -15.14 0.47
N LYS A 51 -2.76 -15.68 -0.23
CA LYS A 51 -3.00 -15.39 -1.65
C LYS A 51 -3.50 -13.97 -1.85
N GLY A 52 -2.67 -13.11 -2.43
CA GLY A 52 -3.04 -11.72 -2.78
C GLY A 52 -3.03 -10.73 -1.61
N GLU A 53 -2.66 -11.18 -0.42
CA GLU A 53 -2.52 -10.34 0.77
C GLU A 53 -1.13 -9.65 0.80
N ASP A 54 -1.00 -8.58 1.57
CA ASP A 54 0.26 -7.83 1.74
C ASP A 54 1.29 -8.66 2.52
N ALA A 55 0.82 -9.46 3.48
CA ALA A 55 1.64 -10.42 4.19
C ALA A 55 0.93 -11.76 4.33
N ALA A 56 1.70 -12.87 4.36
CA ALA A 56 1.17 -14.17 4.69
C ALA A 56 0.83 -14.24 6.18
N ILE A 57 -0.34 -14.79 6.53
CA ILE A 57 -0.72 -15.03 7.92
C ILE A 57 -0.49 -16.49 8.27
N ILE A 58 0.37 -16.72 9.25
CA ILE A 58 0.82 -18.05 9.69
C ILE A 58 0.45 -18.25 11.16
N ARG A 59 -0.10 -19.42 11.46
CA ARG A 59 -0.39 -19.83 12.84
C ARG A 59 0.87 -20.43 13.48
N CYS A 60 1.26 -19.87 14.62
CA CYS A 60 2.35 -20.34 15.45
C CYS A 60 1.85 -20.53 16.89
N GLY A 61 1.50 -21.78 17.25
CA GLY A 61 0.79 -22.04 18.51
C GLY A 61 -0.55 -21.30 18.56
N ASP A 62 -0.75 -20.52 19.63
CA ASP A 62 -1.97 -19.74 19.85
C ASP A 62 -1.93 -18.34 19.18
N ARG A 63 -0.83 -17.98 18.52
CA ARG A 63 -0.62 -16.68 17.88
C ARG A 63 -0.75 -16.77 16.37
N LEU A 64 -1.14 -15.65 15.76
CA LEU A 64 -1.04 -15.43 14.33
C LEU A 64 0.11 -14.46 14.05
N LEU A 65 0.98 -14.84 13.12
CA LEU A 65 2.09 -14.01 12.66
C LEU A 65 1.83 -13.56 11.23
N ALA A 66 2.10 -12.28 10.95
CA ALA A 66 2.18 -11.74 9.60
C ALA A 66 3.64 -11.82 9.14
N PHE A 67 3.87 -12.29 7.91
CA PHE A 67 5.20 -12.46 7.34
C PHE A 67 5.21 -11.84 5.93
N ALA A 68 5.95 -10.75 5.76
CA ALA A 68 6.11 -10.01 4.51
C ALA A 68 7.56 -10.05 4.03
N ALA A 69 7.75 -9.87 2.73
CA ALA A 69 9.06 -9.62 2.14
C ALA A 69 8.92 -8.77 0.89
N ASP A 70 9.66 -7.67 0.83
CA ASP A 70 9.69 -6.80 -0.35
C ASP A 70 11.11 -6.40 -0.73
N GLY A 71 11.30 -6.12 -2.02
CA GLY A 71 12.54 -5.67 -2.61
C GLY A 71 12.44 -4.26 -3.16
N ILE A 72 13.49 -3.47 -3.00
CA ILE A 72 13.55 -2.10 -3.50
C ILE A 72 14.03 -2.08 -4.93
N ARG A 73 13.41 -1.25 -5.74
CA ARG A 73 13.79 -1.05 -7.13
C ARG A 73 15.20 -0.51 -7.25
N HIS A 74 15.99 -1.09 -8.16
CA HIS A 74 17.36 -0.69 -8.42
C HIS A 74 17.50 0.81 -8.79
N GLU A 75 16.50 1.37 -9.51
CA GLU A 75 16.51 2.80 -9.85
C GLU A 75 16.50 3.70 -8.60
N LEU A 76 15.80 3.30 -7.53
CA LEU A 76 15.81 4.05 -6.28
C LEU A 76 17.17 4.00 -5.60
N ILE A 77 17.83 2.84 -5.61
CA ILE A 77 19.21 2.68 -5.06
C ILE A 77 20.19 3.60 -5.80
N LYS A 78 20.06 3.71 -7.14
CA LYS A 78 20.94 4.58 -7.94
C LYS A 78 20.75 6.07 -7.67
N ILE A 79 19.51 6.51 -7.42
CA ILE A 79 19.18 7.94 -7.24
C ILE A 79 19.48 8.36 -5.80
N ASP A 80 18.99 7.60 -4.81
CA ASP A 80 19.19 7.86 -3.38
C ASP A 80 19.30 6.53 -2.60
N PRO A 81 20.51 5.99 -2.44
CA PRO A 81 20.70 4.74 -1.72
C PRO A 81 20.31 4.82 -0.24
N ARG A 82 20.40 6.02 0.40
CA ARG A 82 19.97 6.16 1.81
C ARG A 82 18.46 6.05 1.92
N TRP A 83 17.73 6.75 1.04
CA TRP A 83 16.28 6.65 0.98
C TRP A 83 15.83 5.24 0.57
N ALA A 84 16.52 4.58 -0.35
CA ALA A 84 16.26 3.19 -0.71
C ALA A 84 16.38 2.24 0.50
N GLY A 85 17.42 2.42 1.32
CA GLY A 85 17.57 1.70 2.59
C GLY A 85 16.45 1.96 3.58
N TYR A 86 16.03 3.23 3.73
CA TYR A 86 14.89 3.60 4.58
C TYR A 86 13.59 2.95 4.08
N CYS A 87 13.32 3.06 2.78
CA CYS A 87 12.13 2.48 2.16
C CYS A 87 12.06 0.95 2.31
N SER A 88 13.21 0.24 2.33
CA SER A 88 13.22 -1.21 2.48
C SER A 88 12.61 -1.70 3.81
N ILE A 89 12.67 -0.87 4.84
CA ILE A 89 11.99 -1.11 6.12
C ILE A 89 10.55 -0.60 6.07
N LEU A 90 10.33 0.63 5.58
CA LEU A 90 9.02 1.29 5.56
C LEU A 90 7.96 0.46 4.81
N VAL A 91 8.28 -0.06 3.62
CA VAL A 91 7.30 -0.85 2.84
C VAL A 91 6.87 -2.11 3.58
N ASN A 92 7.82 -2.82 4.22
CA ASN A 92 7.49 -4.00 5.02
C ASN A 92 6.72 -3.65 6.31
N VAL A 93 6.99 -2.50 6.93
CA VAL A 93 6.18 -1.99 8.05
C VAL A 93 4.75 -1.76 7.60
N ASN A 94 4.54 -1.15 6.43
CA ASN A 94 3.19 -0.93 5.88
C ASN A 94 2.48 -2.26 5.60
N ASP A 95 3.15 -3.23 4.97
CA ASP A 95 2.61 -4.57 4.72
C ASP A 95 2.14 -5.26 6.02
N ILE A 96 2.96 -5.20 7.07
CA ILE A 96 2.63 -5.80 8.36
C ILE A 96 1.45 -5.07 9.03
N LEU A 97 1.48 -3.72 9.03
CA LEU A 97 0.42 -2.92 9.63
C LEU A 97 -0.92 -3.13 8.91
N SER A 98 -0.92 -3.20 7.56
CA SER A 98 -2.15 -3.41 6.77
C SER A 98 -2.88 -4.70 7.13
N MET A 99 -2.15 -5.71 7.64
CA MET A 99 -2.71 -6.97 8.12
C MET A 99 -3.22 -6.91 9.59
N ASN A 100 -3.35 -5.71 10.18
CA ASN A 100 -3.64 -5.51 11.60
C ASN A 100 -2.59 -6.22 12.48
N ALA A 101 -1.32 -6.09 12.14
CA ALA A 101 -0.23 -6.70 12.88
C ALA A 101 0.83 -5.65 13.29
N ARG A 102 1.48 -5.90 14.43
CA ARG A 102 2.59 -5.07 14.91
C ARG A 102 3.93 -5.68 14.49
N PRO A 103 4.80 -4.92 13.82
CA PRO A 103 6.14 -5.39 13.45
C PRO A 103 6.96 -5.84 14.67
N ILE A 104 7.73 -6.93 14.53
CA ILE A 104 8.58 -7.51 15.61
C ILE A 104 10.04 -7.41 15.26
N ALA A 105 10.44 -7.90 14.08
CA ALA A 105 11.83 -7.98 13.65
C ALA A 105 11.94 -8.14 12.14
N ALA A 106 13.10 -7.75 11.60
CA ALA A 106 13.41 -7.88 10.18
C ALA A 106 14.78 -8.54 9.94
N VAL A 107 14.92 -9.13 8.76
CA VAL A 107 16.19 -9.59 8.19
C VAL A 107 16.32 -9.04 6.76
N ASN A 108 17.55 -8.88 6.26
CA ASN A 108 17.77 -8.40 4.91
C ASN A 108 18.59 -9.38 4.05
N VAL A 109 18.49 -9.19 2.74
CA VAL A 109 19.46 -9.71 1.76
C VAL A 109 19.90 -8.54 0.89
N MET A 110 21.20 -8.30 0.85
CA MET A 110 21.81 -7.24 0.05
C MET A 110 22.83 -7.81 -0.93
N SER A 111 22.83 -7.25 -2.14
CA SER A 111 23.87 -7.46 -3.14
C SER A 111 24.45 -6.09 -3.47
N VAL A 112 25.67 -5.78 -2.98
CA VAL A 112 26.26 -4.44 -3.11
C VAL A 112 27.79 -4.56 -3.15
N ASN A 113 28.41 -4.12 -4.25
CA ASN A 113 29.85 -4.13 -4.43
C ASN A 113 30.53 -2.77 -4.17
N ASN A 114 29.75 -1.73 -3.89
CA ASN A 114 30.24 -0.37 -3.65
C ASN A 114 30.06 0.02 -2.18
N ASP A 115 31.16 0.25 -1.47
CA ASP A 115 31.17 0.59 -0.04
C ASP A 115 30.35 1.85 0.30
N ASN A 116 30.34 2.85 -0.56
CA ASN A 116 29.59 4.07 -0.30
C ASN A 116 28.08 3.81 -0.39
N ILE A 117 27.64 3.03 -1.38
CA ILE A 117 26.25 2.60 -1.54
C ILE A 117 25.85 1.73 -0.35
N LEU A 118 26.69 0.76 0.04
CA LEU A 118 26.46 -0.11 1.19
C LEU A 118 26.27 0.69 2.48
N ARG A 119 27.15 1.66 2.76
CA ARG A 119 27.05 2.54 3.92
C ARG A 119 25.78 3.38 3.92
N ALA A 120 25.40 3.94 2.75
CA ALA A 120 24.21 4.76 2.61
C ALA A 120 22.92 3.93 2.80
N LEU A 121 22.82 2.75 2.17
CA LEU A 121 21.73 1.80 2.37
C LEU A 121 21.57 1.41 3.83
N THR A 122 22.70 0.99 4.46
CA THR A 122 22.72 0.59 5.88
C THR A 122 22.27 1.74 6.78
N LYS A 123 22.73 2.98 6.52
CA LYS A 123 22.32 4.15 7.30
C LYS A 123 20.80 4.40 7.19
N GLY A 124 20.25 4.30 5.99
CA GLY A 124 18.81 4.44 5.76
C GLY A 124 18.00 3.36 6.50
N MET A 125 18.44 2.09 6.42
CA MET A 125 17.80 1.00 7.17
C MET A 125 17.83 1.25 8.69
N LEU A 126 18.98 1.65 9.24
CA LEU A 126 19.11 1.95 10.67
C LEU A 126 18.19 3.08 11.11
N ASP A 127 18.14 4.17 10.33
CA ASP A 127 17.25 5.31 10.60
C ASP A 127 15.77 4.87 10.65
N ALA A 128 15.33 4.00 9.72
CA ALA A 128 13.98 3.46 9.70
C ALA A 128 13.74 2.46 10.85
N CYS A 129 14.66 1.53 11.10
CA CYS A 129 14.57 0.59 12.22
C CYS A 129 14.39 1.29 13.56
N GLU A 130 15.12 2.40 13.78
CA GLU A 130 15.02 3.21 15.00
C GLU A 130 13.64 3.90 15.07
N LYS A 131 13.18 4.50 13.95
CA LYS A 131 11.90 5.21 13.91
C LYS A 131 10.71 4.30 14.13
N PHE A 132 10.67 3.17 13.44
CA PHE A 132 9.57 2.20 13.53
C PHE A 132 9.72 1.21 14.68
N ASN A 133 10.82 1.30 15.45
CA ASN A 133 11.13 0.38 16.55
C ASN A 133 11.13 -1.10 16.13
N VAL A 134 11.74 -1.38 14.98
CA VAL A 134 11.87 -2.74 14.43
C VAL A 134 13.35 -3.09 14.34
N PRO A 135 13.87 -4.02 15.15
CA PRO A 135 15.25 -4.42 15.09
C PRO A 135 15.56 -5.22 13.83
N MET A 136 16.71 -4.91 13.19
CA MET A 136 17.31 -5.77 12.19
C MET A 136 18.10 -6.84 12.91
N VAL A 137 17.67 -8.10 12.84
CA VAL A 137 18.23 -9.21 13.64
C VAL A 137 19.16 -10.13 12.87
N GLY A 138 19.33 -9.88 11.58
CA GLY A 138 20.22 -10.66 10.73
C GLY A 138 20.09 -10.28 9.27
N GLY A 139 20.78 -11.03 8.41
CA GLY A 139 20.74 -10.80 6.97
C GLY A 139 21.88 -11.52 6.25
N HIS A 140 21.98 -11.22 4.94
CA HIS A 140 23.02 -11.75 4.07
C HIS A 140 23.55 -10.66 3.13
N LEU A 141 24.85 -10.68 2.85
CA LEU A 141 25.52 -9.74 1.95
C LEU A 141 26.29 -10.50 0.86
N HIS A 142 26.03 -10.12 -0.40
CA HIS A 142 26.84 -10.48 -1.56
C HIS A 142 27.68 -9.25 -1.97
N PRO A 143 28.99 -9.19 -1.61
CA PRO A 143 29.82 -8.01 -1.85
C PRO A 143 30.38 -7.92 -3.28
N ASP A 144 30.18 -8.93 -4.09
CA ASP A 144 30.71 -9.11 -5.45
C ASP A 144 29.63 -9.04 -6.54
N ALA A 145 28.45 -8.50 -6.23
CA ALA A 145 27.34 -8.43 -7.16
C ALA A 145 27.57 -7.38 -8.25
N GLU A 146 27.15 -7.69 -9.49
CA GLU A 146 27.18 -6.77 -10.61
C GLU A 146 26.11 -5.67 -10.53
N ILE A 147 24.98 -5.97 -9.87
CA ILE A 147 23.83 -5.07 -9.74
C ILE A 147 23.45 -4.96 -8.27
N GLU A 148 23.36 -3.73 -7.78
CA GLU A 148 22.94 -3.46 -6.40
C GLU A 148 21.46 -3.83 -6.23
N SER A 149 21.19 -4.57 -5.17
CA SER A 149 19.84 -4.90 -4.73
C SER A 149 19.73 -4.98 -3.22
N ILE A 150 18.52 -4.71 -2.72
CA ILE A 150 18.18 -4.89 -1.31
C ILE A 150 16.76 -5.44 -1.22
N SER A 151 16.58 -6.46 -0.39
CA SER A 151 15.31 -7.01 0.02
C SER A 151 15.28 -7.16 1.54
N VAL A 152 14.12 -6.94 2.13
CA VAL A 152 13.90 -7.12 3.57
C VAL A 152 12.72 -8.07 3.74
N ALA A 153 12.85 -8.99 4.69
CA ALA A 153 11.72 -9.77 5.18
C ALA A 153 11.44 -9.37 6.64
N MET A 154 10.17 -9.26 6.98
CA MET A 154 9.71 -8.80 8.28
C MET A 154 8.64 -9.73 8.84
N VAL A 155 8.69 -9.95 10.13
CA VAL A 155 7.65 -10.65 10.88
C VAL A 155 6.94 -9.69 11.81
N GLY A 156 5.62 -9.84 11.93
CA GLY A 156 4.77 -9.11 12.87
C GLY A 156 3.82 -10.05 13.59
N GLU A 157 3.27 -9.61 14.71
CA GLU A 157 2.23 -10.32 15.47
C GLU A 157 0.85 -9.67 15.20
N VAL A 158 -0.11 -10.49 14.78
CA VAL A 158 -1.48 -10.02 14.50
C VAL A 158 -2.18 -9.61 15.79
N CYS A 159 -2.67 -8.39 15.85
CA CYS A 159 -3.36 -7.84 17.02
C CYS A 159 -4.68 -8.59 17.27
N GLY A 160 -4.83 -9.10 18.50
CA GLY A 160 -6.04 -9.83 18.91
C GLY A 160 -6.36 -11.06 18.07
N ASN A 161 -5.39 -11.64 17.37
CA ASN A 161 -5.58 -12.76 16.44
C ASN A 161 -6.65 -12.50 15.35
N ARG A 162 -6.84 -11.25 14.94
CA ARG A 162 -7.80 -10.82 13.93
C ARG A 162 -7.09 -10.15 12.75
N PRO A 163 -6.58 -10.92 11.79
CA PRO A 163 -5.94 -10.32 10.62
C PRO A 163 -6.97 -9.53 9.79
N LEU A 164 -6.55 -8.37 9.28
CA LEU A 164 -7.30 -7.65 8.28
C LEU A 164 -6.86 -8.17 6.89
N LEU A 165 -7.82 -8.59 6.07
CA LEU A 165 -7.53 -9.17 4.76
C LEU A 165 -7.99 -8.22 3.64
N SER A 166 -7.30 -8.25 2.52
CA SER A 166 -7.69 -7.48 1.32
C SER A 166 -8.88 -8.11 0.59
N SER A 167 -9.18 -9.37 0.88
CA SER A 167 -10.20 -10.18 0.21
C SER A 167 -11.57 -10.19 0.91
N SER A 168 -11.81 -9.31 1.90
CA SER A 168 -12.97 -9.37 2.78
C SER A 168 -13.96 -8.20 2.63
N ALA A 169 -13.83 -7.35 1.61
CA ALA A 169 -14.77 -6.26 1.37
C ALA A 169 -16.13 -6.77 0.89
N GLU A 170 -17.22 -6.21 1.43
CA GLU A 170 -18.59 -6.61 1.14
C GLU A 170 -19.37 -5.46 0.44
N PRO A 171 -20.31 -5.80 -0.48
CA PRO A 171 -21.20 -4.79 -1.05
C PRO A 171 -21.97 -4.03 0.05
N GLY A 172 -21.94 -2.69 -0.04
CA GLY A 172 -22.55 -1.82 0.97
C GLY A 172 -21.55 -1.16 1.90
N ASP A 173 -20.36 -1.73 2.07
CA ASP A 173 -19.26 -1.09 2.81
C ASP A 173 -18.89 0.26 2.19
N GLN A 174 -18.40 1.18 3.02
CA GLN A 174 -17.81 2.44 2.57
C GLN A 174 -16.35 2.19 2.17
N VAL A 175 -15.90 2.83 1.07
CA VAL A 175 -14.48 2.87 0.73
C VAL A 175 -13.83 3.97 1.55
N ILE A 176 -12.76 3.63 2.28
CA ILE A 176 -12.02 4.56 3.11
C ILE A 176 -10.56 4.63 2.67
N VAL A 177 -9.99 5.83 2.76
CA VAL A 177 -8.56 6.06 2.63
C VAL A 177 -8.03 6.67 3.91
N ILE A 178 -6.85 6.20 4.34
CA ILE A 178 -6.08 6.70 5.48
C ILE A 178 -4.69 6.98 4.94
N CYS A 179 -4.23 8.23 4.97
CA CYS A 179 -2.91 8.57 4.44
C CYS A 179 -2.30 9.76 5.16
N ASP A 180 -0.98 9.83 5.16
CA ASP A 180 -0.24 10.97 5.67
C ASP A 180 0.02 11.97 4.54
N CYS A 181 -0.67 13.11 4.62
CA CYS A 181 -0.53 14.21 3.67
C CYS A 181 0.63 15.17 4.01
N HIS A 182 1.33 14.98 5.15
CA HIS A 182 2.41 15.85 5.60
C HIS A 182 3.77 15.29 5.16
N GLY A 183 4.18 15.62 3.96
CA GLY A 183 5.42 15.10 3.40
C GLY A 183 5.86 15.86 2.15
N HIS A 184 6.69 15.20 1.38
CA HIS A 184 7.19 15.72 0.11
C HIS A 184 7.58 14.59 -0.84
N PHE A 185 7.61 14.85 -2.13
CA PHE A 185 8.18 13.92 -3.09
C PHE A 185 9.70 13.92 -2.97
N THR A 186 10.28 12.73 -2.94
CA THR A 186 11.74 12.57 -2.94
C THR A 186 12.34 13.18 -4.21
N PRO A 187 13.35 14.07 -4.12
CA PRO A 187 13.95 14.69 -5.29
C PRO A 187 14.41 13.66 -6.34
N GLY A 188 14.03 13.87 -7.59
CA GLY A 188 14.35 12.95 -8.70
C GLY A 188 13.49 11.68 -8.77
N ILE A 189 12.52 11.48 -7.84
CA ILE A 189 11.69 10.28 -7.77
C ILE A 189 10.21 10.70 -7.65
N PRO A 190 9.52 10.97 -8.77
CA PRO A 190 8.21 11.63 -8.77
C PRO A 190 7.06 10.81 -8.18
N TYR A 191 7.27 9.54 -7.87
CA TYR A 191 6.29 8.64 -7.27
C TYR A 191 6.56 8.35 -5.79
N SER A 192 7.73 8.71 -5.27
CA SER A 192 8.15 8.40 -3.91
C SER A 192 7.77 9.52 -2.96
N TRP A 193 6.75 9.29 -2.13
CA TRP A 193 6.27 10.22 -1.11
C TRP A 193 6.94 9.93 0.23
N ASP A 194 7.70 10.88 0.74
CA ASP A 194 8.30 10.81 2.07
C ASP A 194 7.48 11.63 3.06
N CYS A 195 6.76 10.97 3.94
CA CYS A 195 6.00 11.57 5.04
C CYS A 195 6.48 11.09 6.42
N THR A 196 7.52 10.25 6.47
CA THR A 196 7.95 9.63 7.72
C THR A 196 9.38 9.98 8.13
N SER A 197 10.31 10.19 7.19
CA SER A 197 11.72 10.37 7.51
C SER A 197 11.99 11.62 8.37
N MET A 198 11.18 12.65 8.24
CA MET A 198 11.31 13.90 9.00
C MET A 198 10.55 13.88 10.34
N LYS A 199 9.68 12.88 10.57
CA LYS A 199 8.95 12.75 11.83
C LYS A 199 9.86 12.22 12.96
N SER A 200 9.57 12.61 14.19
CA SER A 200 10.19 12.00 15.36
C SER A 200 9.64 10.57 15.56
N ARG A 201 10.43 9.70 16.21
CA ARG A 201 9.99 8.35 16.60
C ARG A 201 8.65 8.38 17.35
N LYS A 202 8.48 9.34 18.28
CA LYS A 202 7.24 9.49 19.04
C LYS A 202 6.01 9.75 18.15
N LYS A 203 6.16 10.57 17.11
CA LYS A 203 5.07 10.82 16.15
C LYS A 203 4.75 9.57 15.33
N ILE A 204 5.76 8.87 14.85
CA ILE A 204 5.59 7.59 14.12
C ILE A 204 4.89 6.55 15.01
N ASP A 205 5.32 6.39 16.25
CA ASP A 205 4.69 5.44 17.19
C ASP A 205 3.22 5.81 17.47
N ASN A 206 2.91 7.10 17.58
CA ASN A 206 1.55 7.59 17.72
C ASN A 206 0.69 7.28 16.48
N ASP A 207 1.21 7.53 15.27
CA ASP A 207 0.50 7.26 14.03
C ASP A 207 0.26 5.75 13.83
N MET A 208 1.26 4.92 14.12
CA MET A 208 1.13 3.45 14.08
C MET A 208 0.11 2.94 15.09
N THR A 209 0.11 3.48 16.31
CA THR A 209 -0.84 3.09 17.35
C THR A 209 -2.25 3.47 16.95
N ALA A 210 -2.47 4.71 16.52
CA ALA A 210 -3.78 5.19 16.06
C ALA A 210 -4.31 4.35 14.88
N LEU A 211 -3.42 3.99 13.94
CA LEU A 211 -3.79 3.10 12.84
C LEU A 211 -4.22 1.72 13.36
N LEU A 212 -3.42 1.06 14.22
CA LEU A 212 -3.74 -0.24 14.78
C LEU A 212 -5.01 -0.23 15.64
N ASP A 213 -5.38 0.90 16.25
CA ASP A 213 -6.65 1.08 16.96
C ASP A 213 -7.83 1.23 15.97
N ALA A 214 -7.59 1.76 14.75
CA ALA A 214 -8.60 1.94 13.72
C ALA A 214 -8.87 0.67 12.90
N LEU A 215 -7.82 -0.10 12.55
CA LEU A 215 -7.91 -1.26 11.65
C LEU A 215 -8.91 -2.35 12.09
N PRO A 216 -9.14 -2.66 13.39
CA PRO A 216 -10.15 -3.63 13.80
C PRO A 216 -11.60 -3.28 13.40
N PHE A 217 -11.88 -2.03 13.01
CA PHE A 217 -13.19 -1.59 12.54
C PHE A 217 -13.39 -1.73 11.05
N LEU A 218 -12.30 -1.96 10.28
CA LEU A 218 -12.35 -2.19 8.85
C LEU A 218 -12.81 -3.63 8.55
N THR A 219 -13.45 -3.82 7.41
CA THR A 219 -13.81 -5.13 6.85
C THR A 219 -12.74 -5.66 5.91
N ALA A 220 -12.04 -4.77 5.20
CA ALA A 220 -10.89 -5.11 4.35
C ALA A 220 -9.89 -3.95 4.35
N GLY A 221 -8.62 -4.27 4.11
CA GLY A 221 -7.57 -3.25 4.06
C GLY A 221 -6.37 -3.68 3.22
N LYS A 222 -5.60 -2.68 2.77
CA LYS A 222 -4.36 -2.84 2.03
C LYS A 222 -3.51 -1.58 2.14
N ASP A 223 -2.17 -1.73 2.25
CA ASP A 223 -1.25 -0.58 2.17
C ASP A 223 -1.23 0.01 0.75
N ILE A 224 -0.99 1.31 0.62
CA ILE A 224 -0.87 1.97 -0.68
C ILE A 224 0.52 1.67 -1.26
N SER A 225 0.56 0.71 -2.18
CA SER A 225 1.80 0.21 -2.80
C SER A 225 2.02 0.74 -4.23
N ASN A 226 3.00 0.18 -4.93
CA ASN A 226 3.44 0.58 -6.27
C ASN A 226 2.38 0.34 -7.37
N SER A 227 1.38 1.12 -7.35
CA SER A 227 0.36 1.43 -8.34
C SER A 227 -0.43 2.65 -7.88
N GLY A 228 -0.03 3.21 -6.73
CA GLY A 228 -0.74 4.30 -6.07
C GLY A 228 -2.10 3.87 -5.51
N MET A 229 -2.82 4.83 -4.98
CA MET A 229 -4.05 4.62 -4.22
C MET A 229 -5.14 3.89 -5.01
N LEU A 230 -5.45 4.35 -6.23
CA LEU A 230 -6.52 3.75 -7.05
C LEU A 230 -6.13 2.37 -7.58
N GLY A 231 -4.85 2.14 -7.91
CA GLY A 231 -4.37 0.84 -8.33
C GLY A 231 -4.36 -0.16 -7.18
N THR A 232 -4.01 0.26 -5.97
CA THR A 232 -4.10 -0.56 -4.76
C THR A 232 -5.55 -0.92 -4.42
N LEU A 233 -6.45 0.06 -4.46
CA LEU A 233 -7.88 -0.19 -4.28
C LEU A 233 -8.42 -1.18 -5.33
N ALA A 234 -7.98 -1.07 -6.59
CA ALA A 234 -8.38 -2.01 -7.63
C ALA A 234 -7.95 -3.46 -7.33
N MET A 235 -6.75 -3.67 -6.73
CA MET A 235 -6.32 -5.00 -6.29
C MET A 235 -7.16 -5.53 -5.12
N LEU A 236 -7.53 -4.69 -4.16
CA LEU A 236 -8.44 -5.04 -3.05
C LEU A 236 -9.83 -5.45 -3.59
N LEU A 237 -10.38 -4.70 -4.55
CA LEU A 237 -11.67 -4.99 -5.16
C LEU A 237 -11.64 -6.31 -5.96
N GLU A 238 -10.56 -6.56 -6.71
CA GLU A 238 -10.35 -7.83 -7.42
C GLU A 238 -10.29 -9.01 -6.42
N ALA A 239 -9.51 -8.87 -5.34
CA ALA A 239 -9.37 -9.89 -4.30
C ALA A 239 -10.69 -10.21 -3.61
N SER A 240 -11.52 -9.20 -3.35
CA SER A 240 -12.83 -9.33 -2.72
C SER A 240 -13.94 -9.75 -3.71
N GLY A 241 -13.68 -9.75 -5.03
CA GLY A 241 -14.66 -10.10 -6.05
C GLY A 241 -15.81 -9.11 -6.20
N VAL A 242 -15.58 -7.84 -5.87
CA VAL A 242 -16.56 -6.73 -5.83
C VAL A 242 -16.14 -5.58 -6.73
N GLY A 243 -16.94 -4.52 -6.80
CA GLY A 243 -16.58 -3.26 -7.42
C GLY A 243 -16.73 -2.09 -6.45
N ALA A 244 -16.54 -0.86 -6.96
CA ALA A 244 -16.73 0.35 -6.19
C ALA A 244 -17.15 1.53 -7.06
N ALA A 245 -17.81 2.50 -6.43
CA ALA A 245 -17.98 3.86 -6.94
C ALA A 245 -17.24 4.82 -6.02
N VAL A 246 -16.19 5.47 -6.54
CA VAL A 246 -15.29 6.36 -5.80
C VAL A 246 -15.40 7.78 -6.34
N ASP A 247 -15.47 8.73 -5.43
CA ASP A 247 -15.49 10.16 -5.66
C ASP A 247 -14.08 10.72 -5.41
N ILE A 248 -13.43 11.15 -6.48
CA ILE A 248 -12.05 11.68 -6.45
C ILE A 248 -11.97 12.97 -5.63
N ASP A 249 -13.03 13.80 -5.65
CA ASP A 249 -13.06 15.05 -4.88
C ASP A 249 -12.97 14.85 -3.37
N LYS A 250 -13.24 13.63 -2.88
CA LYS A 250 -13.18 13.29 -1.46
C LYS A 250 -11.84 12.73 -1.00
N ILE A 251 -10.92 12.49 -1.93
CA ILE A 251 -9.60 12.00 -1.58
C ILE A 251 -8.79 13.14 -0.94
N PRO A 252 -8.21 12.95 0.26
CA PRO A 252 -7.29 13.92 0.83
C PRO A 252 -6.08 14.09 -0.10
N VAL A 253 -5.79 15.33 -0.47
CA VAL A 253 -4.65 15.69 -1.32
C VAL A 253 -3.80 16.71 -0.59
N PRO A 254 -2.46 16.54 -0.49
CA PRO A 254 -1.59 17.54 0.07
C PRO A 254 -1.65 18.85 -0.72
N GLU A 255 -1.45 19.99 -0.04
CA GLU A 255 -1.41 21.30 -0.69
C GLU A 255 -0.33 21.35 -1.79
N ASP A 256 -0.62 22.06 -2.88
CA ASP A 256 0.27 22.28 -4.03
C ASP A 256 0.75 21.01 -4.77
N ILE A 257 0.13 19.86 -4.52
CA ILE A 257 0.48 18.60 -5.17
C ILE A 257 -0.45 18.32 -6.36
N ASN A 258 0.15 17.94 -7.50
CA ASN A 258 -0.61 17.51 -8.68
C ASN A 258 -1.43 16.25 -8.37
N LEU A 259 -2.73 16.28 -8.67
CA LEU A 259 -3.67 15.19 -8.35
C LEU A 259 -3.25 13.85 -8.96
N ILE A 260 -2.88 13.83 -10.24
CA ILE A 260 -2.48 12.57 -10.92
C ILE A 260 -1.21 12.00 -10.29
N GLN A 261 -0.23 12.86 -9.99
CA GLN A 261 0.98 12.45 -9.30
C GLN A 261 0.65 11.86 -7.92
N TRP A 262 -0.24 12.49 -7.14
CA TRP A 262 -0.68 12.01 -5.84
C TRP A 262 -1.38 10.66 -5.92
N LEU A 263 -2.33 10.50 -6.86
CA LEU A 263 -3.07 9.25 -7.03
C LEU A 263 -2.20 8.06 -7.46
N THR A 264 -1.01 8.33 -8.00
CA THR A 264 -0.01 7.31 -8.42
C THR A 264 1.20 7.22 -7.49
N ALA A 265 1.26 8.04 -6.44
CA ALA A 265 2.33 8.03 -5.44
C ALA A 265 2.24 6.81 -4.52
N TYR A 266 3.38 6.37 -4.01
CA TYR A 266 3.51 5.28 -3.03
C TYR A 266 4.79 5.45 -2.20
N GLN A 267 5.09 4.48 -1.33
CA GLN A 267 6.15 4.45 -0.32
C GLN A 267 5.91 5.35 0.90
N GLY A 268 4.84 6.16 0.90
CA GLY A 268 4.43 6.88 2.09
C GLY A 268 3.76 5.97 3.13
N PHE A 269 3.20 6.58 4.15
CA PHE A 269 2.38 5.89 5.13
C PHE A 269 0.91 6.08 4.76
N GLY A 270 0.30 5.05 4.15
CA GLY A 270 -1.04 5.17 3.61
C GLY A 270 -1.71 3.82 3.34
N PHE A 271 -3.04 3.78 3.49
CA PHE A 271 -3.86 2.59 3.42
C PHE A 271 -5.18 2.88 2.73
N VAL A 272 -5.69 1.91 1.99
CA VAL A 272 -7.06 1.89 1.48
C VAL A 272 -7.81 0.74 2.11
N GLY A 273 -9.12 0.89 2.32
CA GLY A 273 -9.90 -0.18 2.92
C GLY A 273 -11.40 -0.04 2.69
N ALA A 274 -12.11 -0.99 3.24
CA ALA A 274 -13.56 -1.02 3.32
C ALA A 274 -13.99 -1.00 4.79
N VAL A 275 -15.10 -0.34 5.10
CA VAL A 275 -15.62 -0.21 6.45
C VAL A 275 -17.14 -0.20 6.44
N LYS A 276 -17.79 -0.90 7.37
CA LYS A 276 -19.24 -0.81 7.54
C LYS A 276 -19.63 0.59 7.95
N LYS A 277 -20.75 1.10 7.40
CA LYS A 277 -21.21 2.47 7.63
C LYS A 277 -21.30 2.84 9.13
N GLU A 278 -21.74 1.93 9.96
CA GLU A 278 -21.87 2.11 11.40
C GLU A 278 -20.52 2.23 12.14
N ASN A 279 -19.43 1.76 11.55
CA ASN A 279 -18.09 1.81 12.13
C ASN A 279 -17.26 3.01 11.66
N VAL A 280 -17.73 3.80 10.69
CA VAL A 280 -16.98 4.94 10.13
C VAL A 280 -16.51 5.90 11.23
N ASN A 281 -17.41 6.32 12.12
CA ASN A 281 -17.06 7.26 13.19
C ASN A 281 -16.00 6.70 14.14
N ARG A 282 -16.00 5.38 14.40
CA ARG A 282 -15.00 4.73 15.26
C ARG A 282 -13.61 4.77 14.64
N VAL A 283 -13.52 4.66 13.30
CA VAL A 283 -12.24 4.82 12.57
C VAL A 283 -11.74 6.25 12.67
N PHE A 284 -12.63 7.25 12.49
CA PHE A 284 -12.28 8.66 12.61
C PHE A 284 -11.81 9.02 14.03
N GLU A 285 -12.53 8.57 15.06
CA GLU A 285 -12.17 8.76 16.47
C GLU A 285 -10.81 8.15 16.82
N ALA A 286 -10.52 6.94 16.33
CA ALA A 286 -9.23 6.28 16.55
C ALA A 286 -8.05 7.05 15.94
N LEU A 287 -8.27 7.74 14.80
CA LEU A 287 -7.23 8.48 14.09
C LEU A 287 -7.11 9.96 14.50
N GLU A 288 -8.05 10.49 15.31
CA GLU A 288 -8.13 11.92 15.64
C GLU A 288 -6.83 12.50 16.24
N ARG A 289 -6.04 11.67 16.94
CA ARG A 289 -4.80 12.09 17.60
C ARG A 289 -3.54 11.83 16.80
N SER A 290 -3.67 11.38 15.56
CA SER A 290 -2.55 11.12 14.65
C SER A 290 -2.38 12.24 13.63
N ASP A 291 -1.26 12.21 12.88
CA ASP A 291 -1.04 13.10 11.73
C ASP A 291 -1.72 12.53 10.46
N LEU A 292 -2.51 11.44 10.58
CA LEU A 292 -3.13 10.76 9.42
C LEU A 292 -4.44 11.42 9.01
N SER A 293 -4.55 11.74 7.73
CA SER A 293 -5.81 12.15 7.11
C SER A 293 -6.66 10.92 6.80
N VAL A 294 -7.95 10.99 7.10
CA VAL A 294 -8.92 9.93 6.83
C VAL A 294 -10.13 10.46 6.09
N SER A 295 -10.60 9.75 5.06
CA SER A 295 -11.81 10.12 4.32
C SER A 295 -12.57 8.91 3.80
N VAL A 296 -13.92 9.01 3.83
CA VAL A 296 -14.80 8.10 3.08
C VAL A 296 -14.93 8.63 1.67
N ILE A 297 -14.34 7.91 0.73
CA ILE A 297 -14.20 8.33 -0.68
C ILE A 297 -15.20 7.66 -1.61
N GLY A 298 -16.00 6.70 -1.13
CA GLY A 298 -16.94 5.98 -1.98
C GLY A 298 -17.64 4.83 -1.29
N LYS A 299 -18.16 3.91 -2.11
CA LYS A 299 -18.94 2.76 -1.65
C LYS A 299 -18.59 1.51 -2.45
N ILE A 300 -18.49 0.36 -1.77
CA ILE A 300 -18.36 -0.97 -2.37
C ILE A 300 -19.70 -1.39 -3.01
N THR A 301 -19.63 -1.94 -4.22
CA THR A 301 -20.80 -2.37 -5.00
C THR A 301 -20.72 -3.86 -5.35
N ALA A 302 -21.87 -4.51 -5.53
CA ALA A 302 -21.93 -5.91 -5.97
C ALA A 302 -21.50 -6.08 -7.44
N GLU A 303 -21.64 -5.04 -8.26
CA GLU A 303 -21.15 -5.06 -9.64
C GLU A 303 -19.62 -5.09 -9.64
N LYS A 304 -19.00 -6.03 -10.34
CA LYS A 304 -17.54 -6.14 -10.50
C LYS A 304 -16.95 -5.02 -11.38
N ARG A 305 -17.32 -3.78 -11.11
CA ARG A 305 -16.91 -2.59 -11.83
C ARG A 305 -16.37 -1.54 -10.88
N PHE A 306 -15.18 -1.06 -11.15
CA PHE A 306 -14.61 0.07 -10.44
C PHE A 306 -14.85 1.35 -11.24
N LYS A 307 -15.71 2.20 -10.73
CA LYS A 307 -16.05 3.51 -11.32
C LYS A 307 -15.46 4.63 -10.48
N ILE A 308 -14.99 5.69 -11.14
CA ILE A 308 -14.49 6.91 -10.50
C ILE A 308 -15.29 8.11 -11.00
N ALA A 309 -15.54 9.09 -10.13
CA ALA A 309 -16.21 10.33 -10.42
C ALA A 309 -15.36 11.54 -10.01
N LEU A 310 -15.49 12.65 -10.73
CA LEU A 310 -14.91 13.96 -10.44
C LEU A 310 -15.91 15.02 -10.84
N GLY A 311 -16.37 15.86 -9.93
CA GLY A 311 -17.48 16.78 -10.15
C GLY A 311 -18.72 16.04 -10.64
N LYS A 312 -19.18 16.36 -11.86
CA LYS A 312 -20.33 15.70 -12.51
C LYS A 312 -19.94 14.58 -13.48
N ALA A 313 -18.66 14.41 -13.76
CA ALA A 313 -18.16 13.41 -14.68
C ALA A 313 -17.96 12.06 -13.98
N GLN A 314 -18.18 10.96 -14.71
CA GLN A 314 -17.95 9.61 -14.20
C GLN A 314 -17.33 8.74 -15.29
N ARG A 315 -16.38 7.85 -14.89
CA ARG A 315 -15.74 6.88 -15.79
C ARG A 315 -15.53 5.53 -15.15
N LEU A 316 -15.57 4.50 -15.99
CA LEU A 316 -15.14 3.15 -15.64
C LEU A 316 -13.61 3.13 -15.60
N LEU A 317 -13.04 2.70 -14.46
CA LEU A 317 -11.60 2.48 -14.31
C LEU A 317 -11.24 1.02 -14.62
N PHE A 318 -11.98 0.04 -14.05
CA PHE A 318 -11.81 -1.39 -14.32
C PHE A 318 -13.14 -2.14 -14.38
N ASP A 319 -13.19 -3.20 -15.20
CA ASP A 319 -14.29 -4.18 -15.26
C ASP A 319 -13.72 -5.58 -14.96
N PHE A 320 -13.76 -5.97 -13.69
CA PHE A 320 -13.22 -7.25 -13.21
C PHE A 320 -13.96 -8.49 -13.71
N SER A 321 -15.10 -8.31 -14.43
CA SER A 321 -15.73 -9.40 -15.16
C SER A 321 -15.03 -9.71 -16.49
N LYS A 322 -14.18 -8.79 -16.99
CA LYS A 322 -13.53 -8.88 -18.30
C LYS A 322 -12.01 -8.88 -18.23
N GLU A 323 -11.45 -8.32 -17.17
CA GLU A 323 -10.02 -8.14 -17.01
C GLU A 323 -9.56 -8.48 -15.58
N LYS A 324 -8.29 -8.84 -15.45
CA LYS A 324 -7.64 -9.14 -14.17
C LYS A 324 -6.41 -8.29 -14.01
N ILE A 325 -6.11 -7.90 -12.78
CA ILE A 325 -4.92 -7.11 -12.43
C ILE A 325 -3.80 -8.04 -12.00
N THR A 326 -4.05 -8.86 -10.99
CA THR A 326 -3.05 -9.77 -10.42
C THR A 326 -3.07 -11.15 -11.09
N GLY A 327 -4.17 -11.50 -11.75
CA GLY A 327 -4.40 -12.83 -12.30
C GLY A 327 -4.64 -13.92 -11.25
N LEU A 328 -4.79 -13.54 -9.98
CA LEU A 328 -4.97 -14.49 -8.86
C LEU A 328 -6.42 -14.92 -8.64
N PHE A 329 -7.37 -14.06 -9.00
CA PHE A 329 -8.79 -14.20 -8.68
C PHE A 329 -9.69 -14.31 -9.90
#